data_4ee63d9b5aab3bc34182e4871a8e75d1
#
_entry.id   4ee63d9b5aab3bc34182e4871a8e75d1
#
_cell.length_a   1.000
_cell.length_b   1.000
_cell.length_c   1.000
_cell.angle_alpha   90.00
_cell.angle_beta   90.00
_cell.angle_gamma   90.00
#
_symmetry.space_group_name_H-M   'P 1'
#
loop_
_entity.id
_entity.type
_entity.pdbx_description
1 polymer ?
#
loop_
_entity_poly.entity_id
_entity_poly.type
_entity_poly.pdbx_seq_one_letter_code
_entity_poly.pdbx_strand_id
1 'polypeptide(L)'
;MDNETNFESLDEEQIRYALDLQKRLNFLEETDAARENFLKFVQNVWPDFILGNHHKVYAKKLQDIASGKIKRLIINMPPRHTKSEFASIYFPAYMLGLNSKLKIIQATHTTELATGFGRKCKALVDSPDYKTIFEDTKVSPDSKAAGRWATTDGGEYFAAGVGAAITGRGADLLIIDDPHSEQDALSPTAMENCYEWYTSGPRQRLQPGGRIVVVMTRWSTKDLTAEVLKKQTEANSDQWEVVEFPAIFDDGKVLWPNFWSEDELLKVKSSLPVAKWNAQWLQKPTSAEGAIIKREWWKMWEEDEPPTCEYVLQSYDTAFLKSETADYSAISTWGVFYKNEDSGPSLILLDCKKGRWEFPDLKRIAMESFSEHNPDVVLIEAKASGLPLTQELRNMGIPVINFSPGGRRSGQDKVSRVHACAPMFESGLVWRPDFQWAEEMVEECASFPFGDNDDLVDSMSQAILRFREGGFIRHPSDEDWDEDIPRRKEYY
;
A
#
# COMPACT_ATOMS: atom_id res chain seq x y z
N MET A 1 -35.41 18.49 -50.77
CA MET A 1 -36.07 17.38 -51.47
C MET A 1 -36.07 16.22 -50.49
N ASP A 2 -37.17 16.15 -49.75
CA ASP A 2 -37.36 15.17 -48.69
C ASP A 2 -37.71 13.85 -49.36
N ASN A 3 -36.79 12.87 -49.28
CA ASN A 3 -37.08 11.48 -49.59
C ASN A 3 -37.70 10.83 -48.36
N GLU A 4 -38.95 11.10 -48.06
CA GLU A 4 -39.79 10.22 -47.28
C GLU A 4 -40.03 8.97 -48.12
N THR A 5 -39.33 7.90 -47.86
CA THR A 5 -39.60 6.55 -48.38
C THR A 5 -40.95 6.11 -47.86
N ASN A 6 -41.94 6.08 -48.73
CA ASN A 6 -43.32 5.72 -48.41
C ASN A 6 -43.39 4.19 -48.18
N PHE A 7 -43.37 3.74 -46.93
CA PHE A 7 -43.40 2.32 -46.51
C PHE A 7 -44.78 1.66 -46.75
N GLU A 8 -45.84 2.41 -47.13
CA GLU A 8 -47.20 1.91 -47.30
C GLU A 8 -47.43 1.05 -48.55
N SER A 9 -46.44 0.87 -49.41
CA SER A 9 -46.55 0.12 -50.68
C SER A 9 -45.73 -1.14 -50.79
N LEU A 10 -45.07 -1.56 -49.68
CA LEU A 10 -44.21 -2.76 -49.69
C LEU A 10 -45.06 -3.99 -49.33
N ASP A 11 -44.81 -5.13 -50.02
CA ASP A 11 -45.35 -6.42 -49.63
C ASP A 11 -44.62 -7.02 -48.41
N GLU A 12 -45.17 -8.05 -47.77
CA GLU A 12 -44.60 -8.67 -46.57
C GLU A 12 -43.19 -9.19 -46.77
N GLU A 13 -42.83 -9.66 -47.94
CA GLU A 13 -41.51 -10.17 -48.29
C GLU A 13 -40.48 -9.04 -48.39
N GLN A 14 -40.89 -7.93 -49.01
CA GLN A 14 -40.08 -6.69 -49.10
C GLN A 14 -39.83 -6.06 -47.72
N ILE A 15 -40.88 -6.04 -46.86
CA ILE A 15 -40.74 -5.55 -45.47
C ILE A 15 -39.78 -6.45 -44.68
N ARG A 16 -39.90 -7.79 -44.81
CA ARG A 16 -38.98 -8.74 -44.16
C ARG A 16 -37.55 -8.56 -44.64
N TYR A 17 -37.34 -8.39 -45.93
CA TYR A 17 -36.00 -8.12 -46.50
C TYR A 17 -35.40 -6.80 -46.01
N ALA A 18 -36.22 -5.74 -45.99
CA ALA A 18 -35.77 -4.45 -45.48
C ALA A 18 -35.38 -4.50 -43.99
N LEU A 19 -36.15 -5.22 -43.16
CA LEU A 19 -35.80 -5.44 -41.75
C LEU A 19 -34.53 -6.25 -41.58
N ASP A 20 -34.30 -7.25 -42.41
CA ASP A 20 -33.05 -8.05 -42.39
C ASP A 20 -31.84 -7.18 -42.79
N LEU A 21 -31.96 -6.37 -43.84
CA LEU A 21 -30.93 -5.41 -44.22
C LEU A 21 -30.63 -4.39 -43.12
N GLN A 22 -31.67 -3.87 -42.48
CA GLN A 22 -31.50 -2.91 -41.39
C GLN A 22 -30.80 -3.54 -40.19
N LYS A 23 -31.14 -4.78 -39.84
CA LYS A 23 -30.43 -5.55 -38.80
C LYS A 23 -28.96 -5.77 -39.15
N ARG A 24 -28.67 -6.13 -40.40
CA ARG A 24 -27.29 -6.30 -40.86
C ARG A 24 -26.50 -4.99 -40.83
N LEU A 25 -27.12 -3.89 -41.23
CA LEU A 25 -26.50 -2.58 -41.20
C LEU A 25 -26.18 -2.16 -39.75
N ASN A 26 -27.16 -2.25 -38.85
CA ASN A 26 -26.97 -1.94 -37.45
C ASN A 26 -25.84 -2.82 -36.84
N PHE A 27 -25.81 -4.09 -37.15
CA PHE A 27 -24.76 -4.99 -36.68
C PHE A 27 -23.35 -4.59 -37.19
N LEU A 28 -23.22 -4.17 -38.46
CA LEU A 28 -21.97 -3.68 -39.01
C LEU A 28 -21.53 -2.36 -38.36
N GLU A 29 -22.47 -1.42 -38.18
CA GLU A 29 -22.22 -0.15 -37.51
C GLU A 29 -21.78 -0.35 -36.03
N GLU A 30 -22.42 -1.26 -35.30
CA GLU A 30 -22.05 -1.62 -33.94
C GLU A 30 -20.66 -2.27 -33.89
N THR A 31 -20.35 -3.14 -34.85
CA THR A 31 -19.06 -3.81 -34.97
C THR A 31 -17.93 -2.81 -35.26
N ASP A 32 -18.15 -1.89 -36.21
CA ASP A 32 -17.17 -0.84 -36.53
C ASP A 32 -16.98 0.12 -35.37
N ALA A 33 -18.06 0.51 -34.69
CA ALA A 33 -17.97 1.32 -33.49
C ALA A 33 -17.20 0.62 -32.35
N ALA A 34 -17.32 -0.71 -32.23
CA ALA A 34 -16.56 -1.50 -31.27
C ALA A 34 -15.07 -1.62 -31.64
N ARG A 35 -14.71 -1.62 -32.92
CA ARG A 35 -13.30 -1.55 -33.36
C ARG A 35 -12.65 -0.22 -33.04
N GLU A 36 -13.36 0.87 -33.19
CA GLU A 36 -12.85 2.24 -33.04
C GLU A 36 -12.89 2.75 -31.60
N ASN A 37 -13.75 2.20 -30.76
CA ASN A 37 -14.00 2.72 -29.42
C ASN A 37 -13.97 1.62 -28.34
N PHE A 38 -13.03 1.73 -27.41
CA PHE A 38 -12.82 0.74 -26.35
C PHE A 38 -14.08 0.51 -25.46
N LEU A 39 -14.84 1.56 -25.14
CA LEU A 39 -16.07 1.41 -24.34
C LEU A 39 -17.13 0.63 -25.11
N LYS A 40 -17.29 0.90 -26.42
CA LYS A 40 -18.20 0.17 -27.29
C LYS A 40 -17.77 -1.28 -27.44
N PHE A 41 -16.47 -1.53 -27.53
CA PHE A 41 -15.93 -2.89 -27.50
C PHE A 41 -16.34 -3.63 -26.22
N VAL A 42 -16.12 -3.03 -25.04
CA VAL A 42 -16.50 -3.64 -23.77
C VAL A 42 -17.99 -3.91 -23.71
N GLN A 43 -18.84 -2.96 -24.10
CA GLN A 43 -20.30 -3.14 -24.12
C GLN A 43 -20.76 -4.26 -25.05
N ASN A 44 -20.04 -4.48 -26.16
CA ASN A 44 -20.36 -5.55 -27.12
C ASN A 44 -20.00 -6.94 -26.58
N VAL A 45 -18.80 -7.08 -25.95
CA VAL A 45 -18.31 -8.38 -25.49
C VAL A 45 -18.67 -8.69 -24.03
N TRP A 46 -19.34 -7.78 -23.33
CA TRP A 46 -19.81 -7.96 -21.95
C TRP A 46 -21.29 -7.52 -21.82
N PRO A 47 -22.25 -8.37 -22.15
CA PRO A 47 -23.67 -8.03 -22.16
C PRO A 47 -24.23 -7.53 -20.82
N ASP A 48 -23.75 -8.10 -19.69
CA ASP A 48 -24.22 -7.77 -18.34
C ASP A 48 -23.49 -6.57 -17.72
N PHE A 49 -22.74 -5.82 -18.52
CA PHE A 49 -21.95 -4.70 -18.03
C PHE A 49 -22.82 -3.52 -17.58
N ILE A 50 -22.75 -3.19 -16.29
CA ILE A 50 -23.46 -2.04 -15.71
C ILE A 50 -22.61 -0.79 -15.87
N LEU A 51 -22.97 0.07 -16.81
CA LEU A 51 -22.24 1.28 -17.12
C LEU A 51 -22.37 2.33 -16.01
N GLY A 52 -21.25 2.79 -15.46
CA GLY A 52 -21.13 3.97 -14.60
C GLY A 52 -20.42 5.13 -15.30
N ASN A 53 -20.53 6.33 -14.74
CA ASN A 53 -19.89 7.53 -15.35
C ASN A 53 -18.35 7.44 -15.32
N HIS A 54 -17.77 6.83 -14.27
CA HIS A 54 -16.33 6.60 -14.19
C HIS A 54 -15.82 5.70 -15.31
N HIS A 55 -16.60 4.73 -15.77
CA HIS A 55 -16.23 3.88 -16.90
C HIS A 55 -16.04 4.66 -18.19
N LYS A 56 -16.83 5.71 -18.42
CA LYS A 56 -16.68 6.57 -19.60
C LYS A 56 -15.33 7.31 -19.58
N VAL A 57 -14.95 7.83 -18.41
CA VAL A 57 -13.66 8.52 -18.23
C VAL A 57 -12.51 7.52 -18.34
N TYR A 58 -12.61 6.38 -17.65
CA TYR A 58 -11.60 5.33 -17.65
C TYR A 58 -11.37 4.77 -19.07
N ALA A 59 -12.44 4.39 -19.77
CA ALA A 59 -12.36 3.89 -21.14
C ALA A 59 -11.75 4.94 -22.09
N LYS A 60 -12.09 6.23 -21.92
CA LYS A 60 -11.48 7.29 -22.73
C LYS A 60 -9.98 7.40 -22.51
N LYS A 61 -9.49 7.26 -21.27
CA LYS A 61 -8.04 7.28 -20.98
C LYS A 61 -7.33 6.05 -21.56
N LEU A 62 -7.96 4.87 -21.48
CA LEU A 62 -7.44 3.68 -22.16
C LEU A 62 -7.44 3.83 -23.69
N GLN A 63 -8.45 4.48 -24.26
CA GLN A 63 -8.47 4.82 -25.69
C GLN A 63 -7.35 5.82 -26.07
N ASP A 64 -7.05 6.80 -25.20
CA ASP A 64 -5.92 7.71 -25.39
C ASP A 64 -4.56 6.97 -25.33
N ILE A 65 -4.44 5.91 -24.49
CA ILE A 65 -3.31 4.99 -24.53
C ILE A 65 -3.29 4.20 -25.85
N ALA A 66 -4.42 3.63 -26.27
CA ALA A 66 -4.50 2.81 -27.49
C ALA A 66 -4.11 3.61 -28.74
N SER A 67 -4.49 4.88 -28.81
CA SER A 67 -4.10 5.79 -29.91
C SER A 67 -2.66 6.33 -29.80
N GLY A 68 -1.98 6.13 -28.66
CA GLY A 68 -0.65 6.67 -28.40
C GLY A 68 -0.61 8.15 -28.03
N LYS A 69 -1.76 8.77 -27.80
CA LYS A 69 -1.89 10.16 -27.36
C LYS A 69 -1.27 10.37 -25.98
N ILE A 70 -1.44 9.42 -25.07
CA ILE A 70 -0.74 9.32 -23.81
C ILE A 70 0.03 8.00 -23.72
N LYS A 71 1.16 8.00 -23.02
CA LYS A 71 2.03 6.83 -22.92
C LYS A 71 2.17 6.31 -21.49
N ARG A 72 1.79 7.09 -20.51
CA ARG A 72 1.88 6.77 -19.08
C ARG A 72 0.56 7.11 -18.42
N LEU A 73 -0.13 6.14 -17.89
CA LEU A 73 -1.44 6.30 -17.28
C LEU A 73 -1.46 5.63 -15.90
N ILE A 74 -1.92 6.36 -14.90
CA ILE A 74 -2.26 5.82 -13.58
C ILE A 74 -3.75 5.98 -13.37
N ILE A 75 -4.42 4.89 -12.98
CA ILE A 75 -5.82 4.90 -12.54
C ILE A 75 -5.86 4.36 -11.10
N ASN A 76 -6.23 5.22 -10.17
CA ASN A 76 -6.49 4.81 -8.80
C ASN A 76 -8.01 4.70 -8.58
N MET A 77 -8.45 3.54 -8.09
CA MET A 77 -9.88 3.22 -8.00
C MET A 77 -10.15 2.27 -6.84
N PRO A 78 -11.31 2.38 -6.17
CA PRO A 78 -11.67 1.48 -5.08
C PRO A 78 -11.77 0.02 -5.50
N PRO A 79 -11.74 -0.92 -4.55
CA PRO A 79 -12.02 -2.32 -4.82
C PRO A 79 -13.41 -2.50 -5.45
N ARG A 80 -13.57 -3.53 -6.30
CA ARG A 80 -14.87 -3.91 -6.92
C ARG A 80 -15.53 -2.84 -7.80
N HIS A 81 -14.73 -1.94 -8.41
CA HIS A 81 -15.20 -0.95 -9.38
C HIS A 81 -14.68 -1.23 -10.81
N THR A 82 -14.45 -2.50 -11.15
CA THR A 82 -14.05 -3.01 -12.49
C THR A 82 -12.68 -2.58 -13.00
N LYS A 83 -11.78 -2.08 -12.13
CA LYS A 83 -10.45 -1.63 -12.57
C LYS A 83 -9.67 -2.72 -13.30
N SER A 84 -9.64 -3.93 -12.73
CA SER A 84 -8.88 -5.07 -13.28
C SER A 84 -9.54 -5.67 -14.52
N GLU A 85 -10.87 -5.72 -14.57
CA GLU A 85 -11.58 -6.17 -15.77
C GLU A 85 -11.20 -5.33 -16.97
N PHE A 86 -11.27 -3.99 -16.83
CA PHE A 86 -10.92 -3.07 -17.91
C PHE A 86 -9.44 -3.17 -18.30
N ALA A 87 -8.53 -3.04 -17.31
CA ALA A 87 -7.09 -2.97 -17.59
C ALA A 87 -6.47 -4.31 -17.96
N SER A 88 -6.86 -5.41 -17.29
CA SER A 88 -6.12 -6.67 -17.37
C SER A 88 -6.81 -7.75 -18.21
N ILE A 89 -8.07 -7.54 -18.62
CA ILE A 89 -8.82 -8.47 -19.46
C ILE A 89 -9.21 -7.82 -20.80
N TYR A 90 -10.05 -6.77 -20.75
CA TYR A 90 -10.61 -6.19 -21.96
C TYR A 90 -9.62 -5.32 -22.73
N PHE A 91 -8.81 -4.52 -22.04
CA PHE A 91 -7.86 -3.63 -22.72
C PHE A 91 -6.74 -4.36 -23.47
N PRO A 92 -6.04 -5.37 -22.90
CA PRO A 92 -5.07 -6.13 -23.66
C PRO A 92 -5.68 -6.88 -24.85
N ALA A 93 -6.91 -7.42 -24.72
CA ALA A 93 -7.63 -8.02 -25.84
C ALA A 93 -7.91 -7.01 -26.95
N TYR A 94 -8.41 -5.82 -26.60
CA TYR A 94 -8.66 -4.72 -27.53
C TYR A 94 -7.39 -4.29 -28.25
N MET A 95 -6.28 -4.11 -27.52
CA MET A 95 -4.99 -3.73 -28.07
C MET A 95 -4.45 -4.76 -29.10
N LEU A 96 -4.61 -6.06 -28.79
CA LEU A 96 -4.26 -7.13 -29.74
C LEU A 96 -5.19 -7.14 -30.96
N GLY A 97 -6.45 -6.78 -30.80
CA GLY A 97 -7.39 -6.61 -31.91
C GLY A 97 -6.97 -5.48 -32.85
N LEU A 98 -6.52 -4.36 -32.31
CA LEU A 98 -5.99 -3.24 -33.11
C LEU A 98 -4.65 -3.56 -33.78
N ASN A 99 -3.81 -4.36 -33.13
CA ASN A 99 -2.53 -4.82 -33.68
C ASN A 99 -2.13 -6.15 -33.05
N SER A 100 -2.35 -7.21 -33.80
CA SER A 100 -2.09 -8.60 -33.40
C SER A 100 -0.60 -8.93 -33.17
N LYS A 101 0.34 -8.03 -33.49
CA LYS A 101 1.78 -8.19 -33.29
C LYS A 101 2.30 -7.60 -31.98
N LEU A 102 1.45 -6.94 -31.18
CA LEU A 102 1.88 -6.30 -29.94
C LEU A 102 2.37 -7.30 -28.91
N LYS A 103 3.40 -6.90 -28.17
CA LYS A 103 3.92 -7.61 -27.00
C LYS A 103 3.42 -6.95 -25.73
N ILE A 104 2.66 -7.69 -24.95
CA ILE A 104 2.02 -7.22 -23.73
C ILE A 104 2.60 -7.95 -22.54
N ILE A 105 3.08 -7.20 -21.55
CA ILE A 105 3.39 -7.69 -20.19
C ILE A 105 2.29 -7.19 -19.27
N GLN A 106 1.63 -8.13 -18.58
CA GLN A 106 0.66 -7.85 -17.54
C GLN A 106 1.20 -8.35 -16.20
N ALA A 107 1.25 -7.48 -15.20
CA ALA A 107 1.78 -7.79 -13.89
C ALA A 107 0.77 -7.46 -12.78
N THR A 108 0.79 -8.23 -11.70
CA THR A 108 0.05 -8.00 -10.46
C THR A 108 0.83 -8.55 -9.28
N HIS A 109 0.35 -8.38 -8.05
CA HIS A 109 1.09 -8.79 -6.85
C HIS A 109 1.47 -10.29 -6.83
N THR A 110 0.68 -11.19 -7.46
CA THR A 110 1.05 -12.61 -7.57
C THR A 110 1.01 -13.13 -9.01
N THR A 111 1.90 -14.08 -9.31
CA THR A 111 1.89 -14.76 -10.62
C THR A 111 0.60 -15.56 -10.87
N GLU A 112 -0.02 -16.09 -9.82
CA GLU A 112 -1.28 -16.83 -9.92
C GLU A 112 -2.42 -15.93 -10.40
N LEU A 113 -2.58 -14.76 -9.79
CA LEU A 113 -3.59 -13.77 -10.20
C LEU A 113 -3.34 -13.27 -11.62
N ALA A 114 -2.09 -12.93 -11.95
CA ALA A 114 -1.70 -12.53 -13.30
C ALA A 114 -2.04 -13.60 -14.36
N THR A 115 -1.77 -14.87 -14.03
CA THR A 115 -2.13 -16.01 -14.89
C THR A 115 -3.64 -16.15 -15.04
N GLY A 116 -4.40 -15.86 -13.98
CA GLY A 116 -5.86 -15.82 -14.02
C GLY A 116 -6.40 -14.80 -15.03
N PHE A 117 -5.85 -13.58 -15.01
CA PHE A 117 -6.18 -12.55 -16.01
C PHE A 117 -5.76 -12.98 -17.43
N GLY A 118 -4.57 -13.54 -17.58
CA GLY A 118 -4.12 -14.06 -18.88
C GLY A 118 -5.04 -15.12 -19.47
N ARG A 119 -5.59 -16.01 -18.62
CA ARG A 119 -6.59 -17.01 -19.03
C ARG A 119 -7.87 -16.36 -19.54
N LYS A 120 -8.38 -15.37 -18.80
CA LYS A 120 -9.62 -14.66 -19.17
C LYS A 120 -9.43 -13.84 -20.46
N CYS A 121 -8.31 -13.13 -20.59
CA CYS A 121 -7.97 -12.39 -21.79
C CYS A 121 -7.86 -13.31 -23.01
N LYS A 122 -7.19 -14.46 -22.87
CA LYS A 122 -7.07 -15.47 -23.92
C LYS A 122 -8.44 -16.03 -24.34
N ALA A 123 -9.29 -16.36 -23.37
CA ALA A 123 -10.64 -16.86 -23.63
C ALA A 123 -11.50 -15.81 -24.36
N LEU A 124 -11.35 -14.53 -24.01
CA LEU A 124 -12.03 -13.44 -24.71
C LEU A 124 -11.56 -13.35 -26.18
N VAL A 125 -10.25 -13.35 -26.44
CA VAL A 125 -9.72 -13.32 -27.81
C VAL A 125 -10.19 -14.54 -28.64
N ASP A 126 -10.44 -15.66 -27.99
CA ASP A 126 -10.95 -16.87 -28.65
C ASP A 126 -12.49 -16.91 -28.80
N SER A 127 -13.21 -15.98 -28.16
CA SER A 127 -14.66 -15.96 -28.20
C SER A 127 -15.24 -15.60 -29.58
N PRO A 128 -16.45 -16.07 -29.91
CA PRO A 128 -17.13 -15.70 -31.16
C PRO A 128 -17.35 -14.18 -31.27
N ASP A 129 -17.80 -13.53 -30.18
CA ASP A 129 -18.10 -12.09 -30.16
C ASP A 129 -16.84 -11.26 -30.48
N TYR A 130 -15.70 -11.61 -29.88
CA TYR A 130 -14.44 -10.95 -30.20
C TYR A 130 -14.03 -11.14 -31.66
N LYS A 131 -14.15 -12.39 -32.17
CA LYS A 131 -13.79 -12.73 -33.58
C LYS A 131 -14.68 -12.02 -34.59
N THR A 132 -15.89 -11.66 -34.21
CA THR A 132 -16.75 -10.84 -35.07
C THR A 132 -16.22 -9.41 -35.20
N ILE A 133 -15.64 -8.87 -34.12
CA ILE A 133 -15.07 -7.51 -34.12
C ILE A 133 -13.67 -7.51 -34.77
N PHE A 134 -12.81 -8.49 -34.42
CA PHE A 134 -11.41 -8.57 -34.81
C PHE A 134 -11.12 -9.91 -35.48
N GLU A 135 -11.58 -10.10 -36.73
CA GLU A 135 -11.55 -11.36 -37.47
C GLU A 135 -10.14 -11.93 -37.71
N ASP A 136 -9.14 -11.04 -37.85
CA ASP A 136 -7.77 -11.39 -38.15
C ASP A 136 -6.95 -11.81 -36.93
N THR A 137 -7.38 -11.40 -35.72
CA THR A 137 -6.64 -11.71 -34.50
C THR A 137 -6.99 -13.10 -33.97
N LYS A 138 -6.00 -14.01 -33.99
CA LYS A 138 -6.17 -15.40 -33.55
C LYS A 138 -5.08 -15.80 -32.58
N VAL A 139 -5.46 -16.58 -31.58
CA VAL A 139 -4.49 -17.22 -30.67
C VAL A 139 -3.75 -18.31 -31.43
N SER A 140 -2.42 -18.36 -31.29
CA SER A 140 -1.61 -19.41 -31.89
C SER A 140 -2.00 -20.79 -31.35
N PRO A 141 -2.21 -21.81 -32.20
CA PRO A 141 -2.58 -23.15 -31.77
C PRO A 141 -1.58 -23.80 -30.81
N ASP A 142 -0.30 -23.39 -30.87
CA ASP A 142 0.76 -23.88 -29.98
C ASP A 142 0.75 -23.26 -28.61
N SER A 143 -0.05 -22.22 -28.41
CA SER A 143 -0.15 -21.45 -27.14
C SER A 143 -1.08 -22.13 -26.13
N LYS A 144 -0.58 -23.12 -25.38
CA LYS A 144 -1.37 -23.88 -24.40
C LYS A 144 -1.46 -23.23 -23.03
N ALA A 145 -0.44 -22.45 -22.61
CA ALA A 145 -0.38 -21.88 -21.27
C ALA A 145 -1.33 -20.67 -21.10
N ALA A 146 -1.87 -20.51 -19.89
CA ALA A 146 -2.77 -19.41 -19.56
C ALA A 146 -2.04 -18.08 -19.32
N GLY A 147 -0.89 -18.15 -18.68
CA GLY A 147 -0.08 -16.95 -18.35
C GLY A 147 0.90 -16.54 -19.45
N ARG A 148 1.03 -17.35 -20.50
CA ARG A 148 1.91 -17.06 -21.63
C ARG A 148 1.34 -17.62 -22.92
N TRP A 149 0.97 -16.76 -23.84
CA TRP A 149 0.42 -17.16 -25.13
C TRP A 149 0.77 -16.13 -26.21
N ALA A 150 0.67 -16.54 -27.43
CA ALA A 150 1.00 -15.74 -28.62
C ALA A 150 -0.19 -15.69 -29.58
N THR A 151 -0.21 -14.69 -30.44
CA THR A 151 -1.07 -14.62 -31.63
C THR A 151 -0.41 -15.33 -32.79
N THR A 152 -1.18 -15.65 -33.83
CA THR A 152 -0.66 -16.22 -35.10
C THR A 152 0.30 -15.25 -35.80
N ASP A 153 0.21 -13.95 -35.56
CA ASP A 153 1.02 -12.91 -36.19
C ASP A 153 2.28 -12.54 -35.40
N GLY A 154 2.56 -13.24 -34.27
CA GLY A 154 3.77 -13.07 -33.49
C GLY A 154 3.64 -12.05 -32.35
N GLY A 155 2.44 -11.58 -32.02
CA GLY A 155 2.20 -10.88 -30.76
C GLY A 155 2.29 -11.81 -29.57
N GLU A 156 2.58 -11.26 -28.40
CA GLU A 156 2.74 -12.03 -27.16
C GLU A 156 1.99 -11.40 -26.01
N TYR A 157 1.39 -12.26 -25.18
CA TYR A 157 0.89 -11.91 -23.84
C TYR A 157 1.69 -12.67 -22.79
N PHE A 158 2.21 -11.95 -21.81
CA PHE A 158 2.98 -12.53 -20.70
C PHE A 158 2.50 -12.00 -19.35
N ALA A 159 2.08 -12.92 -18.47
CA ALA A 159 1.67 -12.64 -17.09
C ALA A 159 2.82 -12.82 -16.13
N ALA A 160 2.98 -11.87 -15.20
CA ALA A 160 4.02 -11.88 -14.16
C ALA A 160 3.47 -11.47 -12.80
N GLY A 161 4.04 -12.00 -11.73
CA GLY A 161 3.87 -11.44 -10.37
C GLY A 161 4.94 -10.40 -10.07
N VAL A 162 4.70 -9.52 -9.09
CA VAL A 162 5.74 -8.65 -8.54
C VAL A 162 6.89 -9.53 -8.01
N GLY A 163 8.13 -9.12 -8.26
CA GLY A 163 9.33 -9.91 -7.93
C GLY A 163 9.66 -11.03 -8.93
N ALA A 164 8.76 -11.38 -9.87
CA ALA A 164 9.06 -12.40 -10.87
C ALA A 164 10.07 -11.90 -11.91
N ALA A 165 10.91 -12.82 -12.41
CA ALA A 165 11.88 -12.52 -13.46
C ALA A 165 11.19 -12.29 -14.82
N ILE A 166 11.36 -11.10 -15.39
CA ILE A 166 10.83 -10.69 -16.70
C ILE A 166 11.97 -10.55 -17.74
N THR A 167 13.09 -11.19 -17.50
CA THR A 167 14.28 -11.09 -18.37
C THR A 167 14.05 -11.67 -19.77
N GLY A 168 14.71 -11.09 -20.79
CA GLY A 168 14.67 -11.58 -22.17
C GLY A 168 13.39 -11.25 -22.95
N ARG A 169 12.49 -10.38 -22.44
CA ARG A 169 11.24 -9.99 -23.12
C ARG A 169 11.21 -8.50 -23.38
N GLY A 170 10.64 -8.10 -24.53
CA GLY A 170 10.26 -6.72 -24.82
C GLY A 170 8.76 -6.53 -24.63
N ALA A 171 8.31 -5.30 -24.34
CA ALA A 171 6.91 -4.95 -24.25
C ALA A 171 6.61 -3.65 -25.00
N ASP A 172 5.53 -3.68 -25.78
CA ASP A 172 4.91 -2.48 -26.38
C ASP A 172 3.88 -1.87 -25.43
N LEU A 173 3.30 -2.73 -24.57
CA LEU A 173 2.37 -2.35 -23.52
C LEU A 173 2.72 -3.09 -22.22
N LEU A 174 2.93 -2.33 -21.16
CA LEU A 174 3.06 -2.83 -19.79
C LEU A 174 1.82 -2.45 -19.01
N ILE A 175 1.15 -3.42 -18.42
CA ILE A 175 0.01 -3.22 -17.53
C ILE A 175 0.43 -3.70 -16.14
N ILE A 176 0.27 -2.86 -15.13
CA ILE A 176 0.50 -3.19 -13.72
C ILE A 176 -0.82 -2.99 -12.98
N ASP A 177 -1.37 -4.07 -12.45
CA ASP A 177 -2.68 -4.10 -11.82
C ASP A 177 -2.56 -4.60 -10.38
N ASP A 178 -2.92 -3.75 -9.41
CA ASP A 178 -2.82 -4.00 -7.98
C ASP A 178 -1.49 -4.68 -7.60
N PRO A 179 -0.35 -3.97 -7.72
CA PRO A 179 0.97 -4.56 -7.47
C PRO A 179 1.25 -4.85 -5.99
N HIS A 180 0.46 -4.30 -5.09
CA HIS A 180 0.56 -4.48 -3.64
C HIS A 180 -0.57 -5.35 -3.11
N SER A 181 -0.22 -6.26 -2.20
CA SER A 181 -1.20 -6.99 -1.38
C SER A 181 -1.52 -6.22 -0.09
N GLU A 182 -2.54 -6.65 0.65
CA GLU A 182 -2.84 -6.10 1.97
C GLU A 182 -1.68 -6.28 2.97
N GLN A 183 -0.93 -7.37 2.86
CA GLN A 183 0.25 -7.61 3.71
C GLN A 183 1.41 -6.68 3.34
N ASP A 184 1.63 -6.45 2.05
CA ASP A 184 2.67 -5.52 1.58
C ASP A 184 2.41 -4.09 2.09
N ALA A 185 1.14 -3.69 2.20
CA ALA A 185 0.73 -2.38 2.70
C ALA A 185 1.20 -2.08 4.13
N LEU A 186 1.47 -3.13 4.91
CA LEU A 186 1.97 -3.04 6.29
C LEU A 186 3.51 -3.03 6.37
N SER A 187 4.20 -3.17 5.24
CA SER A 187 5.66 -3.30 5.18
C SER A 187 6.28 -2.22 4.28
N PRO A 188 6.95 -1.21 4.86
CA PRO A 188 7.71 -0.22 4.08
C PRO A 188 8.70 -0.85 3.10
N THR A 189 9.40 -1.90 3.53
CA THR A 189 10.33 -2.66 2.69
C THR A 189 9.63 -3.34 1.50
N ALA A 190 8.41 -3.87 1.68
CA ALA A 190 7.67 -4.47 0.58
C ALA A 190 7.23 -3.43 -0.45
N MET A 191 6.85 -2.21 0.01
CA MET A 191 6.54 -1.08 -0.87
C MET A 191 7.76 -0.66 -1.70
N GLU A 192 8.93 -0.50 -1.05
CA GLU A 192 10.19 -0.17 -1.69
C GLU A 192 10.62 -1.25 -2.69
N ASN A 193 10.56 -2.53 -2.31
CA ASN A 193 10.86 -3.66 -3.18
C ASN A 193 9.97 -3.68 -4.43
N CYS A 194 8.69 -3.29 -4.33
CA CYS A 194 7.80 -3.19 -5.47
C CYS A 194 8.25 -2.09 -6.44
N TYR A 195 8.64 -0.93 -5.92
CA TYR A 195 9.18 0.15 -6.75
C TYR A 195 10.52 -0.22 -7.39
N GLU A 196 11.43 -0.85 -6.64
CA GLU A 196 12.70 -1.35 -7.17
C GLU A 196 12.47 -2.41 -8.26
N TRP A 197 11.57 -3.36 -8.05
CA TRP A 197 11.18 -4.33 -9.07
C TRP A 197 10.64 -3.63 -10.32
N TYR A 198 9.77 -2.62 -10.17
CA TYR A 198 9.25 -1.86 -11.29
C TYR A 198 10.37 -1.23 -12.12
N THR A 199 11.30 -0.56 -11.47
CA THR A 199 12.37 0.19 -12.13
C THR A 199 13.44 -0.71 -12.75
N SER A 200 13.85 -1.76 -12.05
CA SER A 200 14.91 -2.69 -12.48
C SER A 200 14.42 -3.75 -13.47
N GLY A 201 13.16 -4.12 -13.43
CA GLY A 201 12.55 -5.18 -14.24
C GLY A 201 11.64 -4.65 -15.36
N PRO A 202 10.33 -4.51 -15.12
CA PRO A 202 9.33 -4.24 -16.15
C PRO A 202 9.58 -2.96 -16.95
N ARG A 203 9.97 -1.87 -16.27
CA ARG A 203 10.25 -0.59 -16.95
C ARG A 203 11.37 -0.71 -17.98
N GLN A 204 12.38 -1.53 -17.71
CA GLN A 204 13.50 -1.79 -18.63
C GLN A 204 13.13 -2.69 -19.81
N ARG A 205 11.95 -3.29 -19.80
CA ARG A 205 11.45 -4.15 -20.90
C ARG A 205 10.67 -3.37 -21.94
N LEU A 206 10.33 -2.12 -21.64
CA LEU A 206 9.53 -1.30 -22.54
C LEU A 206 10.32 -0.94 -23.78
N GLN A 207 9.74 -1.20 -24.97
CA GLN A 207 10.31 -0.83 -26.24
C GLN A 207 10.18 0.68 -26.51
N PRO A 208 10.97 1.27 -27.42
CA PRO A 208 10.81 2.65 -27.82
C PRO A 208 9.36 2.93 -28.26
N GLY A 209 8.74 3.96 -27.67
CA GLY A 209 7.33 4.30 -27.91
C GLY A 209 6.33 3.47 -27.11
N GLY A 210 6.78 2.49 -26.34
CA GLY A 210 5.93 1.65 -25.51
C GLY A 210 5.17 2.41 -24.42
N ARG A 211 4.08 1.81 -23.94
CA ARG A 211 3.07 2.42 -23.07
C ARG A 211 3.01 1.69 -21.76
N ILE A 212 2.70 2.42 -20.68
CA ILE A 212 2.49 1.85 -19.35
C ILE A 212 1.13 2.29 -18.82
N VAL A 213 0.38 1.33 -18.31
CA VAL A 213 -0.87 1.55 -17.57
C VAL A 213 -0.69 0.93 -16.18
N VAL A 214 -0.81 1.75 -15.15
CA VAL A 214 -0.87 1.32 -13.76
C VAL A 214 -2.30 1.51 -13.29
N VAL A 215 -2.92 0.44 -12.82
CA VAL A 215 -4.23 0.51 -12.16
C VAL A 215 -4.12 -0.11 -10.78
N MET A 216 -4.52 0.61 -9.77
CA MET A 216 -4.42 0.09 -8.42
C MET A 216 -5.35 0.80 -7.44
N THR A 217 -5.60 0.13 -6.35
CA THR A 217 -6.12 0.75 -5.13
C THR A 217 -4.95 1.41 -4.40
N ARG A 218 -5.14 2.61 -3.86
CA ARG A 218 -4.12 3.27 -3.03
C ARG A 218 -4.01 2.58 -1.68
N TRP A 219 -2.79 2.46 -1.17
CA TRP A 219 -2.50 1.83 0.12
C TRP A 219 -1.77 2.76 1.08
N SER A 220 -0.79 3.49 0.57
CA SER A 220 0.05 4.37 1.39
C SER A 220 0.63 5.53 0.57
N THR A 221 1.27 6.45 1.26
CA THR A 221 2.05 7.53 0.63
C THR A 221 3.38 7.05 0.02
N LYS A 222 3.70 5.76 0.16
CA LYS A 222 4.89 5.09 -0.40
C LYS A 222 4.53 3.95 -1.37
N ASP A 223 3.27 3.82 -1.78
CA ASP A 223 2.87 2.83 -2.79
C ASP A 223 3.44 3.18 -4.18
N LEU A 224 3.31 2.26 -5.13
CA LEU A 224 3.87 2.44 -6.48
C LEU A 224 3.40 3.73 -7.14
N THR A 225 2.12 4.12 -6.99
CA THR A 225 1.62 5.40 -7.49
C THR A 225 2.40 6.58 -6.90
N ALA A 226 2.56 6.60 -5.58
CA ALA A 226 3.27 7.69 -4.91
C ALA A 226 4.73 7.80 -5.37
N GLU A 227 5.45 6.68 -5.44
CA GLU A 227 6.87 6.67 -5.82
C GLU A 227 7.09 7.10 -7.28
N VAL A 228 6.27 6.65 -8.24
CA VAL A 228 6.41 7.08 -9.63
C VAL A 228 6.05 8.56 -9.81
N LEU A 229 5.08 9.09 -9.04
CA LEU A 229 4.73 10.51 -9.08
C LEU A 229 5.79 11.39 -8.40
N LYS A 230 6.40 10.92 -7.33
CA LYS A 230 7.56 11.59 -6.70
C LYS A 230 8.70 11.75 -7.71
N LYS A 231 9.00 10.71 -8.47
CA LYS A 231 10.03 10.73 -9.52
C LYS A 231 9.66 11.58 -10.74
N GLN A 232 8.38 11.80 -11.00
CA GLN A 232 7.92 12.66 -12.11
C GLN A 232 8.44 14.09 -12.01
N THR A 233 8.79 14.57 -10.82
CA THR A 233 9.33 15.93 -10.59
C THR A 233 10.78 16.08 -11.05
N GLU A 234 11.50 14.98 -11.28
CA GLU A 234 12.87 14.99 -11.73
C GLU A 234 12.97 15.31 -13.25
N ALA A 235 14.03 15.94 -13.66
CA ALA A 235 14.27 16.28 -15.07
C ALA A 235 14.35 14.99 -15.93
N ASN A 236 13.70 14.99 -17.08
CA ASN A 236 13.65 13.87 -18.04
C ASN A 236 12.95 12.60 -17.53
N SER A 237 12.19 12.67 -16.46
CA SER A 237 11.39 11.54 -15.98
C SER A 237 10.11 11.31 -16.81
N ASP A 238 9.54 10.10 -16.70
CA ASP A 238 8.24 9.80 -17.30
C ASP A 238 7.16 10.73 -16.72
N GLN A 239 6.35 11.32 -17.61
CA GLN A 239 5.22 12.16 -17.23
C GLN A 239 3.95 11.33 -17.27
N TRP A 240 3.21 11.32 -16.16
CA TRP A 240 2.04 10.47 -15.95
C TRP A 240 0.74 11.27 -16.01
N GLU A 241 -0.20 10.77 -16.77
CA GLU A 241 -1.60 11.15 -16.64
C GLU A 241 -2.21 10.35 -15.48
N VAL A 242 -2.81 11.04 -14.50
CA VAL A 242 -3.37 10.43 -13.30
C VAL A 242 -4.86 10.66 -13.25
N VAL A 243 -5.61 9.61 -12.96
CA VAL A 243 -7.05 9.68 -12.70
C VAL A 243 -7.34 8.95 -11.39
N GLU A 244 -7.96 9.64 -10.46
CA GLU A 244 -8.36 9.11 -9.16
C GLU A 244 -9.88 9.09 -9.05
N PHE A 245 -10.42 7.94 -8.68
CA PHE A 245 -11.84 7.74 -8.48
C PHE A 245 -12.11 7.38 -7.02
N PRO A 246 -12.59 8.31 -6.19
CA PRO A 246 -13.07 7.97 -4.86
C PRO A 246 -14.42 7.26 -4.93
N ALA A 247 -14.71 6.32 -4.02
CA ALA A 247 -16.02 5.65 -3.95
C ALA A 247 -17.17 6.63 -3.64
N ILE A 248 -16.86 7.66 -2.85
CA ILE A 248 -17.74 8.79 -2.53
C ILE A 248 -16.94 10.05 -2.73
N PHE A 249 -17.46 10.97 -3.52
CA PHE A 249 -16.85 12.28 -3.77
C PHE A 249 -17.04 13.21 -2.57
N ASP A 250 -16.27 14.30 -2.53
CA ASP A 250 -16.35 15.30 -1.45
C ASP A 250 -17.74 15.99 -1.36
N ASP A 251 -18.51 15.98 -2.46
CA ASP A 251 -19.91 16.45 -2.52
C ASP A 251 -20.94 15.38 -2.10
N GLY A 252 -20.49 14.23 -1.60
CA GLY A 252 -21.31 13.12 -1.13
C GLY A 252 -21.83 12.17 -2.23
N LYS A 253 -21.54 12.45 -3.51
CA LYS A 253 -22.00 11.56 -4.58
C LYS A 253 -21.26 10.25 -4.63
N VAL A 254 -21.97 9.15 -4.80
CA VAL A 254 -21.42 7.82 -5.00
C VAL A 254 -20.88 7.70 -6.43
N LEU A 255 -19.69 7.11 -6.58
CA LEU A 255 -19.02 6.91 -7.86
C LEU A 255 -19.85 6.05 -8.84
N TRP A 256 -20.46 4.99 -8.32
CA TRP A 256 -21.22 4.01 -9.12
C TRP A 256 -22.56 3.64 -8.45
N PRO A 257 -23.54 4.57 -8.43
CA PRO A 257 -24.77 4.39 -7.66
C PRO A 257 -25.68 3.25 -8.18
N ASN A 258 -25.52 2.83 -9.44
CA ASN A 258 -26.27 1.70 -10.01
C ASN A 258 -25.76 0.33 -9.55
N PHE A 259 -24.62 0.28 -8.86
CA PHE A 259 -24.00 -0.96 -8.37
C PHE A 259 -23.75 -0.90 -6.86
N TRP A 260 -23.30 0.22 -6.32
CA TRP A 260 -23.07 0.46 -4.90
C TRP A 260 -24.08 1.47 -4.38
N SER A 261 -24.92 1.09 -3.42
CA SER A 261 -25.73 2.05 -2.68
C SER A 261 -24.87 2.80 -1.66
N GLU A 262 -25.28 4.00 -1.30
CA GLU A 262 -24.61 4.79 -0.25
C GLU A 262 -24.62 4.03 1.10
N ASP A 263 -25.74 3.38 1.45
CA ASP A 263 -25.89 2.59 2.67
C ASP A 263 -24.88 1.42 2.75
N GLU A 264 -24.65 0.71 1.64
CA GLU A 264 -23.64 -0.35 1.59
C GLU A 264 -22.21 0.20 1.75
N LEU A 265 -21.90 1.33 1.12
CA LEU A 265 -20.59 1.97 1.26
C LEU A 265 -20.37 2.46 2.69
N LEU A 266 -21.39 3.00 3.36
CA LEU A 266 -21.31 3.41 4.76
C LEU A 266 -21.09 2.21 5.70
N LYS A 267 -21.69 1.05 5.42
CA LYS A 267 -21.43 -0.20 6.15
C LYS A 267 -19.99 -0.67 5.97
N VAL A 268 -19.45 -0.59 4.75
CA VAL A 268 -18.04 -0.89 4.51
C VAL A 268 -17.14 0.08 5.28
N LYS A 269 -17.44 1.38 5.23
CA LYS A 269 -16.71 2.42 5.97
C LYS A 269 -16.67 2.12 7.48
N SER A 270 -17.79 1.75 8.07
CA SER A 270 -17.88 1.45 9.51
C SER A 270 -17.11 0.19 9.92
N SER A 271 -16.83 -0.72 8.98
CA SER A 271 -16.09 -1.96 9.23
C SER A 271 -14.56 -1.80 9.07
N LEU A 272 -14.11 -0.66 8.57
CA LEU A 272 -12.70 -0.41 8.27
C LEU A 272 -12.10 0.67 9.18
N PRO A 273 -10.83 0.55 9.57
CA PRO A 273 -10.09 1.67 10.13
C PRO A 273 -10.13 2.88 9.19
N VAL A 274 -10.20 4.10 9.75
CA VAL A 274 -10.32 5.35 8.96
C VAL A 274 -9.21 5.47 7.93
N ALA A 275 -7.98 5.14 8.28
CA ALA A 275 -6.84 5.16 7.37
C ALA A 275 -7.01 4.24 6.15
N LYS A 276 -7.52 3.02 6.37
CA LYS A 276 -7.80 2.07 5.27
C LYS A 276 -8.93 2.57 4.38
N TRP A 277 -9.99 3.12 4.98
CA TRP A 277 -11.08 3.72 4.20
C TRP A 277 -10.57 4.87 3.32
N ASN A 278 -9.83 5.81 3.89
CA ASN A 278 -9.31 6.95 3.15
C ASN A 278 -8.37 6.54 2.02
N ALA A 279 -7.43 5.63 2.30
CA ALA A 279 -6.50 5.15 1.29
C ALA A 279 -7.23 4.39 0.18
N GLN A 280 -7.97 3.32 0.51
CA GLN A 280 -8.48 2.36 -0.46
C GLN A 280 -9.77 2.81 -1.14
N TRP A 281 -10.66 3.48 -0.41
CA TRP A 281 -11.96 3.84 -0.93
C TRP A 281 -12.04 5.30 -1.39
N LEU A 282 -11.28 6.20 -0.77
CA LEU A 282 -11.20 7.60 -1.21
C LEU A 282 -9.96 7.91 -2.05
N GLN A 283 -9.02 6.99 -2.19
CA GLN A 283 -7.73 7.13 -2.89
C GLN A 283 -6.85 8.25 -2.29
N LYS A 284 -7.06 8.56 -1.02
CA LYS A 284 -6.35 9.61 -0.28
C LYS A 284 -5.56 8.99 0.88
N PRO A 285 -4.45 8.26 0.63
CA PRO A 285 -3.61 7.77 1.72
C PRO A 285 -2.97 8.95 2.43
N THR A 286 -3.05 8.97 3.76
CA THR A 286 -2.41 9.98 4.60
C THR A 286 -1.44 9.29 5.54
N SER A 287 -0.28 9.89 5.76
CA SER A 287 0.71 9.36 6.69
C SER A 287 0.25 9.50 8.15
N ALA A 288 -0.51 10.56 8.47
CA ALA A 288 -1.01 10.80 9.82
C ALA A 288 -2.17 9.87 10.22
N GLU A 289 -3.05 9.52 9.29
CA GLU A 289 -4.20 8.64 9.56
C GLU A 289 -3.86 7.15 9.50
N GLY A 290 -2.67 6.81 9.00
CA GLY A 290 -2.10 5.46 9.02
C GLY A 290 -1.19 5.21 10.22
N ALA A 291 -0.89 6.22 11.01
CA ALA A 291 -0.07 6.09 12.20
C ALA A 291 -0.72 5.18 13.24
N ILE A 292 0.07 4.25 13.78
CA ILE A 292 -0.38 3.39 14.87
C ILE A 292 -0.52 4.20 16.15
N ILE A 293 0.39 5.18 16.37
CA ILE A 293 0.35 6.12 17.48
C ILE A 293 0.11 7.51 16.91
N LYS A 294 -1.03 8.12 17.28
CA LYS A 294 -1.41 9.42 16.76
C LYS A 294 -0.77 10.54 17.56
N ARG A 295 -0.43 11.66 16.89
CA ARG A 295 0.13 12.85 17.51
C ARG A 295 -0.74 13.39 18.66
N GLU A 296 -2.06 13.42 18.49
CA GLU A 296 -3.02 13.94 19.47
C GLU A 296 -3.16 13.06 20.72
N TRP A 297 -2.63 11.86 20.75
CA TRP A 297 -2.64 10.97 21.92
C TRP A 297 -1.56 11.32 22.93
N TRP A 298 -0.52 12.02 22.51
CA TRP A 298 0.53 12.50 23.39
C TRP A 298 0.01 13.64 24.26
N LYS A 299 0.18 13.53 25.58
CA LYS A 299 -0.14 14.61 26.51
C LYS A 299 1.04 15.55 26.64
N MET A 300 0.74 16.85 26.73
CA MET A 300 1.76 17.87 26.91
C MET A 300 2.01 18.09 28.41
N TRP A 301 3.28 18.08 28.81
CA TRP A 301 3.73 18.54 30.10
C TRP A 301 4.08 20.03 29.98
N GLU A 302 3.35 20.87 30.70
CA GLU A 302 3.39 22.35 30.56
C GLU A 302 4.37 23.02 31.50
N GLU A 303 4.94 22.28 32.48
CA GLU A 303 5.88 22.84 33.46
C GLU A 303 7.32 22.80 32.91
N ASP A 304 8.14 23.78 33.32
CA ASP A 304 9.53 23.91 32.86
C ASP A 304 10.43 22.77 33.38
N GLU A 305 10.12 22.22 34.57
CA GLU A 305 10.84 21.09 35.16
C GLU A 305 10.04 19.79 34.98
N PRO A 306 10.72 18.65 34.71
CA PRO A 306 10.05 17.36 34.63
C PRO A 306 9.47 16.96 36.01
N PRO A 307 8.39 16.17 36.05
CA PRO A 307 7.83 15.68 37.30
C PRO A 307 8.82 14.76 38.02
N THR A 308 8.69 14.66 39.34
CA THR A 308 9.42 13.66 40.12
C THR A 308 8.99 12.26 39.69
N CYS A 309 9.94 11.47 39.23
CA CYS A 309 9.70 10.13 38.76
C CYS A 309 10.07 9.07 39.83
N GLU A 310 9.21 8.10 40.06
CA GLU A 310 9.49 6.97 40.95
C GLU A 310 10.45 5.93 40.36
N TYR A 311 10.47 5.86 39.03
CA TYR A 311 11.31 4.94 38.30
C TYR A 311 11.70 5.52 36.94
N VAL A 312 12.98 5.46 36.62
CA VAL A 312 13.53 5.98 35.36
C VAL A 312 14.19 4.85 34.56
N LEU A 313 13.83 4.75 33.28
CA LEU A 313 14.36 3.76 32.36
C LEU A 313 14.94 4.42 31.13
N GLN A 314 16.13 4.01 30.73
CA GLN A 314 16.69 4.35 29.41
C GLN A 314 16.60 3.15 28.47
N SER A 315 16.12 3.38 27.26
CA SER A 315 16.00 2.35 26.21
C SER A 315 16.88 2.70 25.01
N TYR A 316 17.60 1.70 24.54
CA TYR A 316 18.60 1.84 23.48
C TYR A 316 18.24 0.93 22.29
N ASP A 317 18.04 1.51 21.13
CA ASP A 317 18.15 0.81 19.86
C ASP A 317 19.50 1.15 19.23
N THR A 318 20.32 0.14 18.93
CA THR A 318 21.71 0.36 18.50
C THR A 318 21.95 -0.24 17.13
N ALA A 319 22.60 0.52 16.25
CA ALA A 319 23.03 0.10 14.93
C ALA A 319 24.55 -0.03 14.83
N PHE A 320 25.04 -0.94 13.98
CA PHE A 320 26.47 -1.01 13.64
C PHE A 320 26.77 -0.13 12.42
N LEU A 321 27.66 0.84 12.58
CA LEU A 321 28.23 1.57 11.45
C LEU A 321 29.22 0.68 10.68
N LYS A 322 28.79 0.14 9.54
CA LYS A 322 29.69 -0.47 8.53
C LYS A 322 29.70 0.28 7.20
N SER A 323 28.81 1.26 7.01
CA SER A 323 28.71 2.07 5.79
C SER A 323 28.09 3.44 6.10
N GLU A 324 28.27 4.40 5.19
CA GLU A 324 27.60 5.71 5.25
C GLU A 324 26.07 5.64 5.18
N THR A 325 25.51 4.47 4.81
CA THR A 325 24.08 4.17 4.74
C THR A 325 23.57 3.36 5.94
N ALA A 326 24.33 3.27 7.04
CA ALA A 326 23.92 2.52 8.22
C ALA A 326 22.77 3.21 8.96
N ASP A 327 21.92 2.41 9.61
CA ASP A 327 20.82 2.87 10.44
C ASP A 327 21.29 3.74 11.60
N TYR A 328 20.40 4.54 12.16
CA TYR A 328 20.69 5.35 13.33
C TYR A 328 20.72 4.51 14.60
N SER A 329 21.44 4.98 15.61
CA SER A 329 21.25 4.54 16.99
C SER A 329 20.37 5.56 17.72
N ALA A 330 19.42 5.06 18.53
CA ALA A 330 18.50 5.87 19.29
C ALA A 330 18.55 5.54 20.77
N ILE A 331 18.45 6.56 21.60
CA ILE A 331 18.38 6.48 23.07
C ILE A 331 17.16 7.26 23.51
N SER A 332 16.27 6.67 24.29
CA SER A 332 15.16 7.36 24.91
C SER A 332 15.13 7.14 26.42
N THR A 333 14.85 8.19 27.18
CA THR A 333 14.76 8.16 28.64
C THR A 333 13.32 8.42 29.05
N TRP A 334 12.79 7.57 29.92
CA TRP A 334 11.40 7.57 30.33
C TRP A 334 11.28 7.51 31.84
N GLY A 335 10.32 8.23 32.40
CA GLY A 335 10.01 8.21 33.83
C GLY A 335 8.58 7.79 34.10
N VAL A 336 8.38 7.06 35.20
CA VAL A 336 7.06 6.79 35.80
C VAL A 336 6.77 7.86 36.82
N PHE A 337 5.65 8.54 36.70
CA PHE A 337 5.24 9.60 37.59
C PHE A 337 3.74 9.57 37.90
N TYR A 338 3.32 10.27 38.96
CA TYR A 338 1.93 10.45 39.31
C TYR A 338 1.60 11.94 39.22
N LYS A 339 0.56 12.26 38.43
CA LYS A 339 0.16 13.65 38.23
C LYS A 339 -0.37 14.30 39.51
N ASN A 340 -1.04 13.52 40.37
CA ASN A 340 -1.53 13.90 41.71
C ASN A 340 -1.69 12.62 42.55
N GLU A 341 -1.95 12.76 43.86
CA GLU A 341 -2.07 11.62 44.80
C GLU A 341 -3.18 10.61 44.43
N ASP A 342 -4.23 11.07 43.73
CA ASP A 342 -5.38 10.27 43.36
C ASP A 342 -5.25 9.69 41.89
N SER A 343 -4.22 10.10 41.13
CA SER A 343 -4.01 9.61 39.79
C SER A 343 -3.26 8.30 39.75
N GLY A 344 -3.58 7.43 38.75
CA GLY A 344 -2.75 6.29 38.42
C GLY A 344 -1.39 6.70 37.83
N PRO A 345 -0.45 5.74 37.74
CA PRO A 345 0.87 5.98 37.17
C PRO A 345 0.77 6.39 35.70
N SER A 346 1.59 7.34 35.31
CA SER A 346 1.74 7.83 33.94
C SER A 346 3.21 7.77 33.52
N LEU A 347 3.48 7.80 32.22
CA LEU A 347 4.82 7.82 31.65
C LEU A 347 5.14 9.19 31.09
N ILE A 348 6.36 9.66 31.29
CA ILE A 348 6.87 10.87 30.68
C ILE A 348 8.17 10.59 29.92
N LEU A 349 8.27 11.14 28.71
CA LEU A 349 9.52 11.19 27.96
C LEU A 349 10.40 12.29 28.57
N LEU A 350 11.56 11.92 29.11
CA LEU A 350 12.50 12.83 29.75
C LEU A 350 13.59 13.33 28.82
N ASP A 351 14.02 12.48 27.86
CA ASP A 351 15.02 12.81 26.87
C ASP A 351 14.96 11.83 25.69
N CYS A 352 15.37 12.26 24.49
CA CYS A 352 15.71 11.35 23.42
C CYS A 352 16.86 11.89 22.57
N LYS A 353 17.74 10.97 22.15
CA LYS A 353 18.92 11.26 21.34
C LYS A 353 18.96 10.27 20.18
N LYS A 354 19.26 10.78 18.99
CA LYS A 354 19.39 9.97 17.78
C LYS A 354 20.60 10.41 16.99
N GLY A 355 21.39 9.46 16.50
CA GLY A 355 22.58 9.79 15.72
C GLY A 355 23.23 8.56 15.10
N ARG A 356 24.12 8.81 14.14
CA ARG A 356 25.00 7.79 13.56
C ARG A 356 26.33 7.87 14.29
N TRP A 357 26.48 7.03 15.32
CA TRP A 357 27.65 7.03 16.19
C TRP A 357 28.49 5.78 16.00
N GLU A 358 29.80 5.97 15.89
CA GLU A 358 30.73 4.87 16.04
C GLU A 358 30.71 4.36 17.49
N PHE A 359 31.14 3.13 17.71
CA PHE A 359 31.07 2.49 19.02
C PHE A 359 31.70 3.31 20.18
N PRO A 360 32.87 3.96 20.00
CA PRO A 360 33.44 4.81 21.06
C PRO A 360 32.56 6.01 21.42
N ASP A 361 31.95 6.64 20.41
CA ASP A 361 31.04 7.78 20.60
C ASP A 361 29.72 7.34 21.22
N LEU A 362 29.14 6.22 20.74
CA LEU A 362 27.93 5.64 21.33
C LEU A 362 28.14 5.32 22.81
N LYS A 363 29.29 4.74 23.18
CA LYS A 363 29.65 4.46 24.57
C LYS A 363 29.74 5.75 25.41
N ARG A 364 30.42 6.79 24.86
CA ARG A 364 30.53 8.08 25.55
C ARG A 364 29.15 8.72 25.77
N ILE A 365 28.33 8.78 24.74
CA ILE A 365 26.98 9.33 24.80
C ILE A 365 26.10 8.54 25.78
N ALA A 366 26.19 7.23 25.81
CA ALA A 366 25.49 6.39 26.76
C ALA A 366 25.89 6.71 28.21
N MET A 367 27.17 6.90 28.48
CA MET A 367 27.66 7.29 29.80
C MET A 367 27.21 8.69 30.21
N GLU A 368 27.26 9.66 29.30
CA GLU A 368 26.78 11.02 29.51
C GLU A 368 25.28 11.01 29.85
N SER A 369 24.48 10.33 29.03
CA SER A 369 23.03 10.20 29.24
C SER A 369 22.69 9.46 30.54
N PHE A 370 23.45 8.42 30.91
CA PHE A 370 23.28 7.75 32.20
C PHE A 370 23.57 8.69 33.38
N SER A 371 24.65 9.47 33.31
CA SER A 371 25.02 10.42 34.38
C SER A 371 24.03 11.57 34.50
N GLU A 372 23.43 12.01 33.40
CA GLU A 372 22.46 13.10 33.34
C GLU A 372 21.13 12.72 34.01
N HIS A 373 20.62 11.54 33.72
CA HIS A 373 19.28 11.11 34.14
C HIS A 373 19.29 10.10 35.29
N ASN A 374 20.43 9.53 35.64
CA ASN A 374 20.61 8.53 36.69
C ASN A 374 19.49 7.44 36.70
N PRO A 375 19.28 6.74 35.56
CA PRO A 375 18.19 5.78 35.45
C PRO A 375 18.38 4.56 36.34
N ASP A 376 17.26 4.00 36.82
CA ASP A 376 17.24 2.76 37.59
C ASP A 376 17.67 1.56 36.72
N VAL A 377 17.42 1.62 35.42
CA VAL A 377 17.79 0.55 34.49
C VAL A 377 18.04 1.08 33.09
N VAL A 378 18.99 0.46 32.42
CA VAL A 378 19.28 0.64 30.99
C VAL A 378 18.83 -0.61 30.25
N LEU A 379 17.97 -0.43 29.23
CA LEU A 379 17.42 -1.48 28.39
C LEU A 379 18.11 -1.45 27.03
N ILE A 380 18.75 -2.52 26.60
CA ILE A 380 19.45 -2.59 25.30
C ILE A 380 18.93 -3.81 24.54
N GLU A 381 18.58 -3.64 23.27
CA GLU A 381 18.16 -4.76 22.43
C GLU A 381 19.30 -5.78 22.26
N ALA A 382 18.97 -7.06 22.47
CA ALA A 382 19.94 -8.17 22.37
C ALA A 382 20.25 -8.56 20.93
N LYS A 383 20.50 -7.56 20.08
CA LYS A 383 21.05 -7.74 18.71
C LYS A 383 22.60 -7.73 18.75
N ALA A 384 23.23 -8.14 17.67
CA ALA A 384 24.68 -8.17 17.55
C ALA A 384 25.35 -6.82 17.87
N SER A 385 24.68 -5.70 17.58
CA SER A 385 25.11 -4.32 17.86
C SER A 385 25.04 -3.95 19.36
N GLY A 386 24.03 -4.42 20.08
CA GLY A 386 23.84 -4.08 21.50
C GLY A 386 24.69 -4.88 22.47
N LEU A 387 25.15 -6.06 22.11
CA LEU A 387 25.91 -6.92 23.01
C LEU A 387 27.24 -6.34 23.48
N PRO A 388 28.11 -5.73 22.62
CA PRO A 388 29.33 -5.09 23.07
C PRO A 388 29.07 -3.91 24.02
N LEU A 389 28.07 -3.07 23.71
CA LEU A 389 27.69 -1.94 24.57
C LEU A 389 27.18 -2.44 25.92
N THR A 390 26.36 -3.47 25.95
CA THR A 390 25.88 -4.13 27.19
C THR A 390 27.03 -4.57 28.07
N GLN A 391 28.04 -5.23 27.49
CA GLN A 391 29.21 -5.72 28.23
C GLN A 391 30.03 -4.57 28.83
N GLU A 392 30.28 -3.53 28.04
CA GLU A 392 31.06 -2.36 28.51
C GLU A 392 30.33 -1.61 29.62
N LEU A 393 29.04 -1.33 29.49
CA LEU A 393 28.26 -0.62 30.49
C LEU A 393 28.12 -1.44 31.79
N ARG A 394 27.94 -2.77 31.72
CA ARG A 394 27.95 -3.65 32.90
C ARG A 394 29.30 -3.67 33.63
N ASN A 395 30.39 -3.66 32.88
CA ASN A 395 31.73 -3.59 33.46
C ASN A 395 31.97 -2.27 34.25
N MET A 396 31.21 -1.22 33.88
CA MET A 396 31.23 0.08 34.58
C MET A 396 30.24 0.15 35.76
N GLY A 397 29.53 -0.93 36.04
CA GLY A 397 28.55 -0.98 37.13
C GLY A 397 27.16 -0.46 36.79
N ILE A 398 26.88 -0.18 35.50
CA ILE A 398 25.56 0.29 35.05
C ILE A 398 24.59 -0.88 35.02
N PRO A 399 23.37 -0.75 35.55
CA PRO A 399 22.35 -1.81 35.56
C PRO A 399 21.72 -1.98 34.17
N VAL A 400 22.30 -2.88 33.37
CA VAL A 400 21.83 -3.14 31.99
C VAL A 400 21.03 -4.43 31.94
N ILE A 401 19.82 -4.34 31.36
CA ILE A 401 18.96 -5.48 31.00
C ILE A 401 18.95 -5.62 29.47
N ASN A 402 19.03 -6.84 28.99
CA ASN A 402 18.90 -7.10 27.56
C ASN A 402 17.43 -7.31 27.23
N PHE A 403 16.94 -6.55 26.26
CA PHE A 403 15.63 -6.73 25.64
C PHE A 403 15.75 -7.71 24.48
N SER A 404 14.94 -8.77 24.50
CA SER A 404 14.85 -9.71 23.38
C SER A 404 13.45 -9.64 22.83
N PRO A 405 13.24 -9.05 21.63
CA PRO A 405 11.94 -9.08 20.98
C PRO A 405 11.63 -10.53 20.58
N GLY A 406 10.75 -11.19 21.32
CA GLY A 406 10.39 -12.58 21.07
C GLY A 406 10.71 -13.55 22.21
N GLY A 407 10.31 -13.23 23.45
CA GLY A 407 10.19 -14.24 24.50
C GLY A 407 9.21 -15.33 24.06
N ARG A 408 9.57 -16.61 24.22
CA ARG A 408 8.86 -17.89 23.99
C ARG A 408 7.76 -18.00 22.91
N ARG A 409 7.30 -16.93 22.25
CA ARG A 409 6.42 -16.91 21.07
C ARG A 409 7.11 -16.09 19.99
N SER A 410 7.91 -16.77 19.19
CA SER A 410 8.54 -16.28 17.96
C SER A 410 7.54 -15.51 17.09
N GLY A 411 7.81 -14.24 16.75
CA GLY A 411 7.18 -13.54 15.66
C GLY A 411 6.44 -12.24 15.96
N GLN A 412 6.65 -11.54 17.08
CA GLN A 412 6.18 -10.16 17.17
C GLN A 412 7.11 -9.27 16.32
N ASP A 413 6.64 -8.93 15.12
CA ASP A 413 7.29 -7.94 14.30
C ASP A 413 7.19 -6.54 14.94
N LYS A 414 7.95 -5.59 14.43
CA LYS A 414 8.00 -4.21 14.90
C LYS A 414 6.60 -3.56 14.98
N VAL A 415 5.77 -3.76 13.97
CA VAL A 415 4.40 -3.23 13.86
C VAL A 415 3.53 -3.76 15.01
N SER A 416 3.59 -5.05 15.31
CA SER A 416 2.85 -5.66 16.42
C SER A 416 3.28 -5.12 17.79
N ARG A 417 4.57 -4.82 17.98
CA ARG A 417 5.06 -4.18 19.22
C ARG A 417 4.48 -2.78 19.42
N VAL A 418 4.48 -1.97 18.35
CA VAL A 418 3.92 -0.61 18.40
C VAL A 418 2.40 -0.65 18.62
N HIS A 419 1.69 -1.60 17.99
CA HIS A 419 0.26 -1.82 18.28
C HIS A 419 0.01 -2.18 19.75
N ALA A 420 0.89 -2.96 20.37
CA ALA A 420 0.78 -3.27 21.79
C ALA A 420 1.01 -2.05 22.70
N CYS A 421 1.75 -1.04 22.25
CA CYS A 421 1.96 0.23 22.96
C CYS A 421 0.83 1.23 22.77
N ALA A 422 0.15 1.21 21.63
CA ALA A 422 -0.85 2.21 21.23
C ALA A 422 -1.93 2.49 22.28
N PRO A 423 -2.50 1.50 23.01
CA PRO A 423 -3.52 1.75 24.05
C PRO A 423 -3.04 2.66 25.17
N MET A 424 -1.74 2.68 25.49
CA MET A 424 -1.17 3.55 26.53
C MET A 424 -1.20 5.02 26.11
N PHE A 425 -0.98 5.28 24.83
CA PHE A 425 -1.08 6.62 24.24
C PHE A 425 -2.54 7.06 24.11
N GLU A 426 -3.40 6.20 23.58
CA GLU A 426 -4.82 6.47 23.39
C GLU A 426 -5.54 6.80 24.70
N SER A 427 -5.18 6.13 25.80
CA SER A 427 -5.70 6.41 27.13
C SER A 427 -5.10 7.66 27.80
N GLY A 428 -4.15 8.35 27.13
CA GLY A 428 -3.53 9.59 27.63
C GLY A 428 -2.56 9.38 28.78
N LEU A 429 -1.97 8.20 28.90
CA LEU A 429 -1.00 7.87 29.96
C LEU A 429 0.43 8.26 29.60
N VAL A 430 0.69 8.69 28.35
CA VAL A 430 2.04 9.04 27.87
C VAL A 430 2.15 10.54 27.64
N TRP A 431 3.14 11.13 28.30
CA TRP A 431 3.39 12.57 28.34
C TRP A 431 4.73 12.92 27.70
N ARG A 432 4.85 14.13 27.18
CA ARG A 432 6.07 14.70 26.66
C ARG A 432 6.23 16.19 27.03
N PRO A 433 7.45 16.70 27.18
CA PRO A 433 7.67 18.14 27.33
C PRO A 433 7.59 18.86 25.97
N ASP A 434 7.52 20.18 25.98
CA ASP A 434 7.51 21.05 24.79
C ASP A 434 8.94 21.42 24.37
N PHE A 435 9.70 20.41 23.90
CA PHE A 435 11.05 20.58 23.36
C PHE A 435 11.16 19.98 21.95
N GLN A 436 12.06 20.54 21.13
CA GLN A 436 12.25 20.09 19.75
C GLN A 436 12.63 18.61 19.67
N TRP A 437 13.47 18.12 20.56
CA TRP A 437 13.87 16.71 20.57
C TRP A 437 12.69 15.78 20.92
N ALA A 438 11.77 16.22 21.78
CA ALA A 438 10.55 15.46 22.06
C ALA A 438 9.61 15.44 20.85
N GLU A 439 9.56 16.53 20.10
CA GLU A 439 8.80 16.62 18.84
C GLU A 439 9.32 15.66 17.78
N GLU A 440 10.63 15.43 17.71
CA GLU A 440 11.23 14.43 16.79
C GLU A 440 10.71 13.01 17.10
N MET A 441 10.61 12.63 18.37
CA MET A 441 10.01 11.35 18.78
C MET A 441 8.53 11.26 18.37
N VAL A 442 7.76 12.32 18.58
CA VAL A 442 6.34 12.36 18.20
C VAL A 442 6.15 12.23 16.69
N GLU A 443 6.96 12.94 15.89
CA GLU A 443 6.90 12.88 14.44
C GLU A 443 7.22 11.48 13.92
N GLU A 444 8.26 10.84 14.46
CA GLU A 444 8.64 9.49 14.06
C GLU A 444 7.57 8.47 14.42
N CYS A 445 6.96 8.58 15.61
CA CYS A 445 5.82 7.75 16.01
C CYS A 445 4.58 8.00 15.14
N ALA A 446 4.28 9.26 14.82
CA ALA A 446 3.13 9.64 14.00
C ALA A 446 3.29 9.31 12.52
N SER A 447 4.50 9.04 12.04
CA SER A 447 4.78 8.60 10.68
C SER A 447 4.91 7.08 10.55
N PHE A 448 5.07 6.35 11.66
CA PHE A 448 5.23 4.90 11.66
C PHE A 448 3.92 4.17 11.32
N PRO A 449 3.91 3.13 10.45
CA PRO A 449 5.07 2.39 9.90
C PRO A 449 5.62 2.95 8.58
N PHE A 450 5.16 4.09 8.09
CA PHE A 450 5.47 4.61 6.75
C PHE A 450 6.55 5.70 6.74
N GLY A 451 7.10 6.05 7.91
CA GLY A 451 8.19 7.02 8.06
C GLY A 451 9.53 6.53 7.45
N ASP A 452 10.46 7.47 7.19
CA ASP A 452 11.79 7.16 6.66
C ASP A 452 12.71 6.55 7.72
N ASN A 453 12.44 6.81 8.99
CA ASN A 453 13.18 6.30 10.14
C ASN A 453 12.20 5.76 11.18
N ASP A 454 12.66 4.81 11.98
CA ASP A 454 11.87 4.15 13.01
C ASP A 454 12.71 3.76 14.26
N ASP A 455 13.92 4.32 14.38
CA ASP A 455 14.86 4.00 15.46
C ASP A 455 14.35 4.51 16.83
N LEU A 456 13.78 5.73 16.85
CA LEU A 456 13.13 6.26 18.05
C LEU A 456 11.87 5.46 18.41
N VAL A 457 11.11 5.00 17.43
CA VAL A 457 9.92 4.15 17.63
C VAL A 457 10.32 2.81 18.26
N ASP A 458 11.44 2.20 17.83
CA ASP A 458 11.94 0.96 18.43
C ASP A 458 12.35 1.18 19.88
N SER A 459 13.14 2.20 20.13
CA SER A 459 13.57 2.58 21.48
C SER A 459 12.37 2.85 22.41
N MET A 460 11.35 3.59 21.94
CA MET A 460 10.10 3.87 22.64
C MET A 460 9.31 2.59 22.92
N SER A 461 9.10 1.75 21.91
CA SER A 461 8.27 0.54 22.06
C SER A 461 8.86 -0.45 23.06
N GLN A 462 10.20 -0.60 23.09
CA GLN A 462 10.91 -1.39 24.09
C GLN A 462 10.68 -0.88 25.52
N ALA A 463 10.77 0.45 25.71
CA ALA A 463 10.54 1.07 27.01
C ALA A 463 9.10 0.86 27.51
N ILE A 464 8.11 1.17 26.68
CA ILE A 464 6.68 1.05 27.04
C ILE A 464 6.32 -0.41 27.37
N LEU A 465 6.76 -1.37 26.55
CA LEU A 465 6.52 -2.80 26.82
C LEU A 465 7.18 -3.22 28.14
N ARG A 466 8.39 -2.76 28.42
CA ARG A 466 9.07 -3.07 29.68
C ARG A 466 8.32 -2.53 30.90
N PHE A 467 7.76 -1.32 30.80
CA PHE A 467 6.95 -0.77 31.89
C PHE A 467 5.65 -1.56 32.13
N ARG A 468 5.00 -2.02 31.05
CA ARG A 468 3.81 -2.89 31.17
C ARG A 468 4.15 -4.26 31.77
N GLU A 469 5.16 -4.94 31.24
CA GLU A 469 5.61 -6.25 31.72
C GLU A 469 6.11 -6.19 33.17
N GLY A 470 6.72 -5.08 33.57
CA GLY A 470 7.18 -4.83 34.95
C GLY A 470 6.08 -4.46 35.93
N GLY A 471 4.86 -4.25 35.46
CA GLY A 471 3.72 -3.85 36.30
C GLY A 471 3.78 -2.40 36.81
N PHE A 472 4.69 -1.58 36.25
CA PHE A 472 4.81 -0.15 36.61
C PHE A 472 3.62 0.68 36.11
N ILE A 473 3.00 0.26 35.00
CA ILE A 473 1.83 0.89 34.42
C ILE A 473 0.89 -0.21 33.91
N ARG A 474 -0.41 -0.05 34.13
CA ARG A 474 -1.44 -1.00 33.71
C ARG A 474 -2.48 -0.29 32.85
N HIS A 475 -2.88 -0.93 31.77
CA HIS A 475 -4.04 -0.51 31.01
C HIS A 475 -5.29 -1.25 31.53
N PRO A 476 -6.49 -0.63 31.54
CA PRO A 476 -7.71 -1.31 31.99
C PRO A 476 -8.00 -2.66 31.32
N SER A 477 -7.55 -2.85 30.07
CA SER A 477 -7.66 -4.15 29.39
C SER A 477 -6.68 -5.24 29.85
N ASP A 478 -5.75 -4.91 30.73
CA ASP A 478 -4.79 -5.89 31.30
C ASP A 478 -5.39 -6.67 32.47
N GLU A 479 -6.54 -6.27 33.00
CA GLU A 479 -7.22 -6.93 34.13
C GLU A 479 -7.77 -8.31 33.77
N ASP A 480 -8.09 -8.57 32.50
CA ASP A 480 -8.60 -9.87 32.03
C ASP A 480 -7.52 -10.97 31.94
N TRP A 481 -6.23 -10.64 32.16
CA TRP A 481 -5.10 -11.57 32.02
C TRP A 481 -4.57 -12.13 33.37
N ASP A 482 -4.95 -11.51 34.50
CA ASP A 482 -4.44 -11.90 35.83
C ASP A 482 -5.18 -13.09 36.47
N GLU A 483 -6.30 -13.58 35.91
CA GLU A 483 -7.03 -14.70 36.48
C GLU A 483 -6.38 -16.10 36.21
N ASP A 484 -5.46 -16.17 35.20
CA ASP A 484 -4.87 -17.44 34.76
C ASP A 484 -3.40 -17.68 35.17
N ILE A 485 -2.80 -16.81 35.98
CA ILE A 485 -1.44 -17.06 36.50
C ILE A 485 -1.51 -17.71 37.88
N PRO A 486 -1.18 -19.00 38.02
CA PRO A 486 -1.14 -19.64 39.32
C PRO A 486 -0.07 -18.94 40.18
N ARG A 487 -0.49 -18.30 41.28
CA ARG A 487 0.39 -17.68 42.26
C ARG A 487 1.46 -18.74 42.68
N ARG A 488 2.73 -18.48 42.38
CA ARG A 488 3.84 -19.28 42.85
C ARG A 488 3.77 -19.30 44.37
N LYS A 489 3.60 -20.47 44.94
CA LYS A 489 3.78 -20.68 46.37
C LYS A 489 5.22 -20.33 46.74
N GLU A 490 5.37 -19.37 47.64
CA GLU A 490 6.63 -19.10 48.29
C GLU A 490 7.04 -20.39 49.07
N TYR A 491 8.14 -20.97 48.68
CA TYR A 491 8.83 -21.94 49.53
C TYR A 491 9.95 -21.22 50.26
N TYR A 492 9.90 -21.34 51.60
CA TYR A 492 10.93 -20.90 52.53
C TYR A 492 12.31 -21.44 52.18
#